data_4cbd7a505973ee9aac13fea49adac160
#
_entry.id   4cbd7a505973ee9aac13fea49adac160
#
_cell.length_a   1.000
_cell.length_b   1.000
_cell.length_c   1.000
_cell.angle_alpha   90.00
_cell.angle_beta   90.00
_cell.angle_gamma   90.00
#
_symmetry.space_group_name_H-M   'P 1'
#
loop_
_entity.id
_entity.type
_entity.pdbx_description
1 polymer ?
#
loop_
_entity_poly.entity_id
_entity_poly.type
_entity_poly.pdbx_seq_one_letter_code
_entity_poly.pdbx_strand_id
1 'polypeptide(L)'
;MATKSLYVTIPRKSGLIICLLLTLVAGACNAAESHRSLDRLHPCLSSEGPTDALCGTVTVFENRHTAIGRQIRLWVVVLPSLASTASDDPLFFLAGGPGQAAAQLASQVRGVFRQVQRTRDIVLVDQRGTGKSNPLNCRSGASSLREMTEGSAAALTRLRRCLDGYDADVRLYTTDIAMDDLDDVRAVLGYDRINLYGGSYGTRAALVYVRQHGEHVRSIVLDGVAPTDMRLPLFTARDAQHALDKALADCEAESACNGTFPAMASRIRNLITSLDRHPRHVRIVHPRTGIAEEVDVDARLVSSVIFNALYSPLTASIVPALVDRAEKDDYQGLFALALAGEGAGEDMSIGMQLSVLCSEDASRVSPEELAHQTSKSVFGSHLIGSQLEACAIWPKGTVHDDYYRPVISDVPALVLSGEVDPVTPPVWGESVVKHLSHGKHLIMPSTGHGVVMTPCGNRIVSDFIKRGSVDGLDTDCVGDVRRPPFFLTPAGPDPSEGDSSAK
;
A
#
# COMPACT_ATOMS: atom_id res chain seq x y z
N MET A 1 63.58 -27.96 -71.75
CA MET A 1 64.11 -28.11 -70.38
C MET A 1 62.90 -27.92 -69.42
N ALA A 2 62.54 -28.99 -68.77
CA ALA A 2 61.33 -29.05 -67.96
C ALA A 2 61.64 -28.65 -66.54
N THR A 3 60.81 -27.79 -65.98
CA THR A 3 60.74 -27.50 -64.53
C THR A 3 59.50 -28.15 -63.96
N LYS A 4 59.71 -29.12 -63.07
CA LYS A 4 58.71 -29.85 -62.33
C LYS A 4 58.14 -28.98 -61.22
N SER A 5 56.78 -28.81 -61.21
CA SER A 5 56.04 -28.25 -60.10
C SER A 5 55.77 -29.35 -59.09
N LEU A 6 56.18 -29.18 -57.83
CA LEU A 6 55.86 -30.09 -56.73
C LEU A 6 54.49 -29.62 -56.10
N TYR A 7 53.49 -30.46 -56.21
CA TYR A 7 52.25 -30.31 -55.41
C TYR A 7 52.49 -30.99 -54.04
N VAL A 8 52.40 -30.22 -53.00
CA VAL A 8 52.33 -30.74 -51.63
C VAL A 8 50.86 -30.91 -51.24
N THR A 9 50.45 -32.13 -51.12
CA THR A 9 49.11 -32.50 -50.62
C THR A 9 49.11 -32.46 -49.11
N ILE A 10 48.41 -31.46 -48.53
CA ILE A 10 48.16 -31.36 -47.10
C ILE A 10 46.99 -32.28 -46.72
N PRO A 11 47.14 -33.19 -45.75
CA PRO A 11 46.06 -34.16 -45.41
C PRO A 11 44.89 -33.47 -44.72
N ARG A 12 43.72 -33.80 -45.17
CA ARG A 12 42.37 -33.30 -44.77
C ARG A 12 41.92 -33.60 -43.31
N LYS A 13 42.86 -33.79 -42.35
CA LYS A 13 42.54 -34.13 -40.96
C LYS A 13 42.63 -32.98 -39.96
N SER A 14 43.15 -31.82 -40.35
CA SER A 14 43.31 -30.67 -39.45
C SER A 14 42.09 -29.75 -39.33
N GLY A 15 41.13 -29.85 -40.22
CA GLY A 15 39.94 -28.98 -40.20
C GLY A 15 38.90 -29.33 -39.13
N LEU A 16 38.87 -30.60 -38.64
CA LEU A 16 37.91 -31.02 -37.64
C LEU A 16 38.29 -30.62 -36.22
N ILE A 17 39.56 -30.51 -35.91
CA ILE A 17 40.05 -30.12 -34.58
C ILE A 17 39.91 -28.62 -34.35
N ILE A 18 40.07 -27.79 -35.38
CA ILE A 18 39.90 -26.34 -35.28
C ILE A 18 38.40 -25.95 -35.11
N CYS A 19 37.46 -26.65 -35.75
CA CYS A 19 36.05 -26.44 -35.53
C CYS A 19 35.57 -26.88 -34.14
N LEU A 20 36.17 -27.95 -33.55
CA LEU A 20 35.81 -28.38 -32.18
C LEU A 20 36.32 -27.44 -31.09
N LEU A 21 37.49 -26.84 -31.30
CA LEU A 21 38.03 -25.84 -30.37
C LEU A 21 37.29 -24.49 -30.40
N LEU A 22 36.80 -24.07 -31.57
CA LEU A 22 35.99 -22.87 -31.71
C LEU A 22 34.55 -23.05 -31.12
N THR A 23 33.98 -24.24 -31.17
CA THR A 23 32.69 -24.52 -30.54
C THR A 23 32.77 -24.65 -29.01
N LEU A 24 33.89 -25.10 -28.47
CA LEU A 24 34.11 -25.12 -27.00
C LEU A 24 34.36 -23.73 -26.39
N VAL A 25 34.96 -22.80 -27.12
CA VAL A 25 35.17 -21.40 -26.66
C VAL A 25 33.87 -20.58 -26.79
N ALA A 26 33.04 -20.85 -27.80
CA ALA A 26 31.74 -20.15 -27.93
C ALA A 26 30.69 -20.61 -26.91
N GLY A 27 30.80 -21.83 -26.37
CA GLY A 27 29.92 -22.36 -25.32
C GLY A 27 30.25 -21.89 -23.91
N ALA A 28 31.42 -21.26 -23.70
CA ALA A 28 31.82 -20.76 -22.37
C ALA A 28 31.50 -19.27 -22.13
N CYS A 29 30.93 -18.56 -23.13
CA CYS A 29 30.64 -17.12 -23.01
C CYS A 29 29.17 -16.76 -22.70
N ASN A 30 28.31 -17.71 -22.37
CA ASN A 30 26.89 -17.41 -22.11
C ASN A 30 26.36 -17.92 -20.76
N ALA A 31 27.22 -17.99 -19.76
CA ALA A 31 26.75 -17.90 -18.37
C ALA A 31 27.08 -16.49 -17.89
N ALA A 32 26.23 -15.53 -18.21
CA ALA A 32 26.15 -14.30 -17.45
C ALA A 32 25.65 -14.71 -16.05
N GLU A 33 26.60 -14.98 -15.14
CA GLU A 33 26.27 -15.02 -13.72
C GLU A 33 25.61 -13.68 -13.39
N SER A 34 24.34 -13.70 -13.08
CA SER A 34 23.62 -12.55 -12.53
C SER A 34 24.24 -12.26 -11.16
N HIS A 35 25.25 -11.40 -11.13
CA HIS A 35 25.89 -11.00 -9.90
C HIS A 35 25.01 -10.01 -9.17
N ARG A 36 24.25 -10.50 -8.16
CA ARG A 36 23.64 -9.63 -7.15
C ARG A 36 24.72 -8.72 -6.57
N SER A 37 24.53 -7.42 -6.66
CA SER A 37 25.45 -6.41 -6.13
C SER A 37 25.07 -5.99 -4.71
N LEU A 38 24.76 -6.92 -3.82
CA LEU A 38 24.44 -6.63 -2.41
C LEU A 38 25.68 -6.13 -1.63
N ASP A 39 26.87 -6.24 -2.17
CA ASP A 39 28.13 -5.75 -1.59
C ASP A 39 28.16 -4.22 -1.36
N ARG A 40 27.21 -3.49 -1.97
CA ARG A 40 27.00 -2.05 -1.75
C ARG A 40 26.21 -1.74 -0.49
N LEU A 41 25.59 -2.75 0.10
CA LEU A 41 24.78 -2.64 1.31
C LEU A 41 25.63 -3.09 2.51
N HIS A 42 25.27 -2.63 3.69
CA HIS A 42 25.88 -3.01 4.97
C HIS A 42 24.82 -3.64 5.88
N PRO A 43 25.18 -4.46 6.88
CA PRO A 43 24.26 -4.92 7.88
C PRO A 43 23.57 -3.74 8.57
N CYS A 44 22.25 -3.77 8.66
CA CYS A 44 21.49 -2.65 9.25
C CYS A 44 21.83 -2.46 10.73
N LEU A 45 22.01 -1.22 11.15
CA LEU A 45 21.98 -0.84 12.57
C LEU A 45 20.53 -0.94 13.11
N SER A 46 20.37 -1.12 14.41
CA SER A 46 19.03 -1.23 15.03
C SER A 46 18.14 0.01 14.81
N SER A 47 18.74 1.18 14.55
CA SER A 47 18.04 2.41 14.16
C SER A 47 17.70 2.51 12.66
N GLU A 48 18.15 1.56 11.88
CA GLU A 48 17.99 1.53 10.42
C GLU A 48 16.98 0.50 9.96
N GLY A 49 16.88 -0.61 10.69
CA GLY A 49 16.01 -1.74 10.37
C GLY A 49 16.35 -2.97 11.21
N PRO A 50 15.83 -4.14 10.83
CA PRO A 50 16.20 -5.41 11.45
C PRO A 50 17.71 -5.68 11.27
N THR A 51 18.41 -6.05 12.34
CA THR A 51 19.88 -6.19 12.36
C THR A 51 20.43 -7.33 11.49
N ASP A 52 19.59 -8.23 11.04
CA ASP A 52 19.91 -9.30 10.09
C ASP A 52 19.50 -8.97 8.64
N ALA A 53 19.09 -7.71 8.40
CA ALA A 53 18.86 -7.16 7.07
C ALA A 53 20.08 -6.39 6.57
N LEU A 54 20.07 -6.06 5.29
CA LEU A 54 21.07 -5.22 4.64
C LEU A 54 20.47 -3.86 4.32
N CYS A 55 21.20 -2.81 4.64
CA CYS A 55 20.78 -1.43 4.48
C CYS A 55 21.74 -0.64 3.58
N GLY A 56 21.22 0.36 2.89
CA GLY A 56 22.03 1.26 2.08
C GLY A 56 21.23 2.31 1.36
N THR A 57 21.91 3.04 0.47
CA THR A 57 21.27 4.10 -0.31
C THR A 57 21.64 4.01 -1.79
N VAL A 58 20.68 4.36 -2.65
CA VAL A 58 20.88 4.61 -4.08
C VAL A 58 20.65 6.08 -4.35
N THR A 59 21.57 6.73 -5.04
CA THR A 59 21.49 8.16 -5.35
C THR A 59 20.87 8.37 -6.72
N VAL A 60 19.85 9.22 -6.79
CA VAL A 60 19.13 9.58 -8.01
C VAL A 60 19.02 11.10 -8.15
N PHE A 61 18.82 11.61 -9.35
CA PHE A 61 18.48 13.02 -9.53
C PHE A 61 17.04 13.28 -9.05
N GLU A 62 16.85 14.37 -8.29
CA GLU A 62 15.49 14.79 -7.93
C GLU A 62 14.69 15.12 -9.19
N ASN A 63 15.27 15.92 -10.11
CA ASN A 63 14.71 16.15 -11.44
C ASN A 63 15.31 15.15 -12.44
N ARG A 64 14.59 14.06 -12.70
CA ARG A 64 15.04 13.02 -13.64
C ARG A 64 15.01 13.47 -15.10
N HIS A 65 14.10 14.39 -15.46
CA HIS A 65 13.99 14.87 -16.84
C HIS A 65 15.24 15.63 -17.30
N THR A 66 15.82 16.42 -16.41
CA THR A 66 17.04 17.19 -16.72
C THR A 66 18.31 16.42 -16.37
N ALA A 67 18.24 15.50 -15.42
CA ALA A 67 19.39 14.80 -14.83
C ALA A 67 20.51 15.77 -14.41
N ILE A 68 20.15 16.95 -13.92
CA ILE A 68 21.06 18.03 -13.49
C ILE A 68 20.58 18.60 -12.15
N GLY A 69 21.51 19.01 -11.31
CA GLY A 69 21.24 19.71 -10.05
C GLY A 69 21.11 18.77 -8.86
N ARG A 70 20.06 18.97 -8.06
CA ARG A 70 19.88 18.26 -6.80
C ARG A 70 19.78 16.75 -7.00
N GLN A 71 20.46 16.02 -6.13
CA GLN A 71 20.35 14.57 -5.99
C GLN A 71 19.74 14.22 -4.63
N ILE A 72 18.95 13.17 -4.60
CA ILE A 72 18.37 12.60 -3.39
C ILE A 72 18.88 11.15 -3.22
N ARG A 73 18.90 10.69 -1.97
CA ARG A 73 19.29 9.32 -1.64
C ARG A 73 18.05 8.52 -1.30
N LEU A 74 17.83 7.44 -2.01
CA LEU A 74 16.77 6.49 -1.75
C LEU A 74 17.26 5.47 -0.73
N TRP A 75 16.55 5.31 0.36
CA TRP A 75 16.85 4.33 1.39
C TRP A 75 16.34 2.96 1.00
N VAL A 76 17.20 1.96 1.11
CA VAL A 76 16.92 0.58 0.70
C VAL A 76 17.20 -0.35 1.88
N VAL A 77 16.26 -1.24 2.15
CA VAL A 77 16.40 -2.37 3.08
C VAL A 77 16.16 -3.66 2.31
N VAL A 78 17.09 -4.59 2.40
CA VAL A 78 16.96 -5.92 1.84
C VAL A 78 16.89 -6.93 3.00
N LEU A 79 15.84 -7.74 3.02
CA LEU A 79 15.73 -8.93 3.85
C LEU A 79 16.28 -10.10 3.03
N PRO A 80 17.50 -10.57 3.30
CA PRO A 80 18.11 -11.61 2.47
C PRO A 80 17.31 -12.92 2.54
N SER A 81 17.37 -13.69 1.46
CA SER A 81 16.87 -15.06 1.42
C SER A 81 17.50 -15.91 2.53
N LEU A 82 16.69 -16.79 3.09
CA LEU A 82 17.15 -17.77 4.08
C LEU A 82 17.81 -19.00 3.45
N ALA A 83 17.72 -19.16 2.11
CA ALA A 83 18.38 -20.23 1.39
C ALA A 83 19.86 -19.90 1.16
N SER A 84 20.72 -20.92 1.11
CA SER A 84 22.13 -20.78 0.72
C SER A 84 22.31 -20.27 -0.70
N THR A 85 21.37 -20.59 -1.58
CA THR A 85 21.27 -20.05 -2.95
C THR A 85 19.87 -19.47 -3.11
N ALA A 86 19.78 -18.15 -3.17
CA ALA A 86 18.51 -17.48 -3.40
C ALA A 86 18.11 -17.55 -4.88
N SER A 87 16.81 -17.49 -5.14
CA SER A 87 16.29 -17.25 -6.49
C SER A 87 16.67 -15.84 -6.97
N ASP A 88 16.87 -15.68 -8.28
CA ASP A 88 17.31 -14.40 -8.88
C ASP A 88 16.16 -13.39 -9.08
N ASP A 89 14.96 -13.74 -8.68
CA ASP A 89 13.72 -12.97 -8.83
C ASP A 89 13.19 -12.52 -7.45
N PRO A 90 13.73 -11.47 -6.83
CA PRO A 90 13.35 -10.99 -5.51
C PRO A 90 11.91 -10.48 -5.49
N LEU A 91 11.35 -10.31 -4.29
CA LEU A 91 10.11 -9.58 -4.07
C LEU A 91 10.41 -8.13 -3.73
N PHE A 92 9.93 -7.18 -4.52
CA PHE A 92 9.91 -5.76 -4.20
C PHE A 92 8.56 -5.40 -3.56
N PHE A 93 8.60 -4.87 -2.36
CA PHE A 93 7.41 -4.48 -1.59
C PHE A 93 7.11 -2.99 -1.77
N LEU A 94 5.94 -2.67 -2.32
CA LEU A 94 5.45 -1.31 -2.51
C LEU A 94 4.39 -0.98 -1.46
N ALA A 95 4.72 -0.04 -0.58
CA ALA A 95 3.85 0.39 0.49
C ALA A 95 2.68 1.24 0.00
N GLY A 96 1.67 1.41 0.86
CA GLY A 96 0.45 2.15 0.60
C GLY A 96 0.54 3.65 0.89
N GLY A 97 -0.60 4.24 1.15
CA GLY A 97 -0.78 5.64 1.46
C GLY A 97 -1.48 6.40 0.33
N PRO A 98 -0.79 7.13 -0.54
CA PRO A 98 0.66 7.32 -0.69
C PRO A 98 1.34 7.94 0.53
N GLY A 99 2.66 7.77 0.62
CA GLY A 99 3.47 8.40 1.67
C GLY A 99 3.98 7.47 2.77
N GLN A 100 3.59 6.19 2.79
CA GLN A 100 4.10 5.22 3.76
C GLN A 100 5.53 4.79 3.42
N ALA A 101 6.41 4.76 4.41
CA ALA A 101 7.79 4.33 4.27
C ALA A 101 7.88 2.79 4.28
N ALA A 102 8.30 2.19 3.16
CA ALA A 102 8.37 0.74 3.03
C ALA A 102 9.40 0.11 3.99
N ALA A 103 10.56 0.74 4.16
CA ALA A 103 11.62 0.24 5.03
C ALA A 103 11.22 0.16 6.50
N GLN A 104 10.35 1.05 6.97
CA GLN A 104 9.84 1.01 8.35
C GLN A 104 8.94 -0.22 8.62
N LEU A 105 8.35 -0.77 7.57
CA LEU A 105 7.53 -1.99 7.63
C LEU A 105 8.36 -3.29 7.60
N ALA A 106 9.70 -3.23 7.55
CA ALA A 106 10.56 -4.38 7.31
C ALA A 106 10.29 -5.56 8.27
N SER A 107 10.06 -5.30 9.55
CA SER A 107 9.75 -6.35 10.53
C SER A 107 8.37 -7.00 10.28
N GLN A 108 7.36 -6.20 9.92
CA GLN A 108 6.02 -6.68 9.59
C GLN A 108 6.03 -7.46 8.28
N VAL A 109 6.68 -6.92 7.25
CA VAL A 109 6.84 -7.55 5.93
C VAL A 109 7.55 -8.90 6.04
N ARG A 110 8.61 -8.99 6.88
CA ARG A 110 9.26 -10.26 7.19
C ARG A 110 8.28 -11.28 7.76
N GLY A 111 7.42 -10.87 8.70
CA GLY A 111 6.41 -11.75 9.29
C GLY A 111 5.43 -12.27 8.24
N VAL A 112 4.87 -11.36 7.44
CA VAL A 112 3.89 -11.65 6.41
C VAL A 112 4.51 -12.49 5.28
N PHE A 113 5.67 -12.13 4.75
CA PHE A 113 6.29 -12.79 3.60
C PHE A 113 7.38 -13.79 3.97
N ARG A 114 7.31 -14.37 5.18
CA ARG A 114 8.30 -15.35 5.66
C ARG A 114 8.46 -16.55 4.72
N GLN A 115 7.40 -17.00 4.06
CA GLN A 115 7.48 -18.13 3.13
C GLN A 115 8.21 -17.73 1.83
N VAL A 116 8.04 -16.50 1.37
CA VAL A 116 8.76 -15.93 0.21
C VAL A 116 10.24 -15.77 0.56
N GLN A 117 10.56 -15.23 1.74
CA GLN A 117 11.94 -15.03 2.21
C GLN A 117 12.74 -16.34 2.30
N ARG A 118 12.09 -17.49 2.39
CA ARG A 118 12.79 -18.77 2.39
C ARG A 118 13.67 -18.98 1.17
N THR A 119 13.30 -18.42 0.01
CA THR A 119 14.01 -18.64 -1.26
C THR A 119 14.33 -17.38 -2.02
N ARG A 120 13.80 -16.22 -1.63
CA ARG A 120 13.92 -14.93 -2.32
C ARG A 120 14.31 -13.83 -1.36
N ASP A 121 15.10 -12.89 -1.86
CA ASP A 121 15.29 -11.64 -1.16
C ASP A 121 13.98 -10.84 -1.18
N ILE A 122 13.73 -10.04 -0.13
CA ILE A 122 12.64 -9.08 -0.10
C ILE A 122 13.26 -7.69 -0.02
N VAL A 123 12.94 -6.84 -0.99
CA VAL A 123 13.49 -5.50 -1.14
C VAL A 123 12.43 -4.47 -0.77
N LEU A 124 12.77 -3.59 0.15
CA LEU A 124 11.94 -2.48 0.59
C LEU A 124 12.68 -1.18 0.27
N VAL A 125 12.05 -0.34 -0.54
CA VAL A 125 12.60 0.97 -0.90
C VAL A 125 11.67 2.05 -0.37
N ASP A 126 12.18 2.91 0.49
CA ASP A 126 11.46 4.13 0.78
C ASP A 126 11.40 4.95 -0.50
N GLN A 127 10.19 5.14 -1.05
CA GLN A 127 10.02 5.97 -2.24
C GLN A 127 10.45 7.40 -1.94
N ARG A 128 10.84 8.16 -2.99
CA ARG A 128 11.15 9.59 -2.83
C ARG A 128 10.07 10.29 -1.99
N GLY A 129 10.47 11.09 -1.03
CA GLY A 129 9.56 11.81 -0.13
C GLY A 129 9.09 11.02 1.08
N THR A 130 9.48 9.74 1.24
CA THR A 130 9.09 8.91 2.39
C THR A 130 10.29 8.49 3.24
N GLY A 131 10.04 8.13 4.49
CA GLY A 131 10.99 7.49 5.39
C GLY A 131 12.34 8.21 5.47
N LYS A 132 13.40 7.58 4.95
CA LYS A 132 14.75 8.14 4.87
C LYS A 132 15.13 8.64 3.47
N SER A 133 14.18 8.63 2.51
CA SER A 133 14.38 9.03 1.11
C SER A 133 13.93 10.47 0.86
N ASN A 134 14.62 11.44 1.44
CA ASN A 134 14.26 12.86 1.41
C ASN A 134 12.83 13.12 1.88
N PRO A 135 12.48 12.77 3.13
CA PRO A 135 11.11 12.75 3.60
C PRO A 135 10.42 14.11 3.57
N LEU A 136 9.21 14.14 3.03
CA LEU A 136 8.33 15.31 3.05
C LEU A 136 7.39 15.24 4.27
N ASN A 137 7.99 15.09 5.46
CA ASN A 137 7.26 14.98 6.71
C ASN A 137 6.90 16.35 7.25
N CYS A 138 5.63 16.57 7.50
CA CYS A 138 5.13 17.65 8.33
C CYS A 138 5.30 17.27 9.80
N ARG A 139 6.38 17.66 10.43
CA ARG A 139 6.48 17.48 11.88
C ARG A 139 5.42 18.33 12.57
N SER A 140 4.32 17.71 12.97
CA SER A 140 3.51 18.23 14.07
C SER A 140 4.29 17.97 15.36
N GLY A 141 4.22 18.90 16.32
CA GLY A 141 4.62 18.59 17.70
C GLY A 141 3.90 17.34 18.19
N ALA A 142 4.20 16.86 19.39
CA ALA A 142 3.56 15.65 19.92
C ALA A 142 2.06 15.60 19.56
N SER A 143 1.59 14.45 19.05
CA SER A 143 0.20 14.24 18.68
C SER A 143 -0.71 14.50 19.87
N SER A 144 -1.25 15.71 19.98
CA SER A 144 -2.22 16.06 21.01
C SER A 144 -3.62 15.79 20.48
N LEU A 145 -4.53 15.42 21.37
CA LEU A 145 -5.95 15.26 21.00
C LEU A 145 -6.50 16.53 20.34
N ARG A 146 -5.94 17.71 20.68
CA ARG A 146 -6.29 19.00 20.07
C ARG A 146 -5.96 19.06 18.57
N GLU A 147 -4.86 18.47 18.12
CA GLU A 147 -4.53 18.46 16.68
C GLU A 147 -5.52 17.63 15.88
N MET A 148 -6.01 16.52 16.45
CA MET A 148 -7.03 15.68 15.83
C MET A 148 -8.36 16.44 15.65
N THR A 149 -8.65 17.38 16.54
CA THR A 149 -9.89 18.17 16.56
C THR A 149 -9.70 19.58 15.98
N GLU A 150 -8.52 19.90 15.44
CA GLU A 150 -8.19 21.20 14.88
C GLU A 150 -9.05 21.52 13.64
N GLY A 151 -9.48 22.78 13.55
CA GLY A 151 -10.23 23.26 12.38
C GLY A 151 -9.35 23.44 11.12
N SER A 152 -9.96 23.36 9.95
CA SER A 152 -9.28 23.42 8.64
C SER A 152 -8.33 24.60 8.49
N ALA A 153 -8.69 25.80 8.96
CA ALA A 153 -7.85 27.00 8.78
C ALA A 153 -6.49 26.89 9.50
N ALA A 154 -6.47 26.33 10.72
CA ALA A 154 -5.24 26.11 11.46
C ALA A 154 -4.40 24.99 10.82
N ALA A 155 -5.03 23.91 10.39
CA ALA A 155 -4.40 22.82 9.65
C ALA A 155 -3.75 23.31 8.35
N LEU A 156 -4.43 24.14 7.54
CA LEU A 156 -3.88 24.74 6.33
C LEU A 156 -2.72 25.71 6.62
N THR A 157 -2.78 26.47 7.71
CA THR A 157 -1.68 27.36 8.13
C THR A 157 -0.44 26.55 8.50
N ARG A 158 -0.62 25.43 9.20
CA ARG A 158 0.47 24.49 9.53
C ARG A 158 1.05 23.88 8.25
N LEU A 159 0.19 23.46 7.32
CA LEU A 159 0.61 22.87 6.05
C LEU A 159 1.44 23.83 5.20
N ARG A 160 1.08 25.11 5.11
CA ARG A 160 1.90 26.14 4.41
C ARG A 160 3.29 26.27 5.00
N ARG A 161 3.39 26.38 6.35
CA ARG A 161 4.70 26.43 7.02
C ARG A 161 5.55 25.19 6.76
N CYS A 162 4.90 24.04 6.67
CA CYS A 162 5.53 22.78 6.34
C CYS A 162 6.11 22.80 4.91
N LEU A 163 5.30 23.23 3.95
CA LEU A 163 5.70 23.36 2.55
C LEU A 163 6.89 24.30 2.38
N ASP A 164 6.85 25.46 3.05
CA ASP A 164 7.94 26.47 3.02
C ASP A 164 9.25 25.94 3.65
N GLY A 165 9.17 24.93 4.50
CA GLY A 165 10.32 24.31 5.18
C GLY A 165 10.99 23.18 4.40
N TYR A 166 10.41 22.70 3.31
CA TYR A 166 11.03 21.62 2.55
C TYR A 166 12.18 22.10 1.67
N ASP A 167 13.30 21.40 1.75
CA ASP A 167 14.36 21.48 0.76
C ASP A 167 14.07 20.43 -0.34
N ALA A 168 13.08 20.72 -1.19
CA ALA A 168 12.59 19.82 -2.25
C ALA A 168 11.70 20.57 -3.24
N ASP A 169 11.71 20.15 -4.50
CA ASP A 169 10.64 20.50 -5.44
C ASP A 169 9.53 19.44 -5.36
N VAL A 170 8.52 19.71 -4.52
CA VAL A 170 7.42 18.77 -4.27
C VAL A 170 6.65 18.35 -5.52
N ARG A 171 6.77 19.10 -6.63
CA ARG A 171 6.15 18.77 -7.93
C ARG A 171 6.79 17.56 -8.61
N LEU A 172 7.97 17.15 -8.16
CA LEU A 172 8.74 16.02 -8.69
C LEU A 172 8.54 14.73 -7.88
N TYR A 173 7.55 14.70 -6.98
CA TYR A 173 7.27 13.56 -6.12
C TYR A 173 5.97 12.87 -6.57
N THR A 174 5.94 12.45 -7.84
CA THR A 174 4.84 11.73 -8.48
C THR A 174 5.14 10.24 -8.62
N THR A 175 4.11 9.44 -8.87
CA THR A 175 4.23 7.98 -8.93
C THR A 175 5.10 7.52 -10.10
N ASP A 176 4.98 8.15 -11.27
CA ASP A 176 5.79 7.81 -12.45
C ASP A 176 7.28 8.01 -12.21
N ILE A 177 7.66 9.16 -11.63
CA ILE A 177 9.05 9.45 -11.27
C ILE A 177 9.57 8.48 -10.21
N ALA A 178 8.74 8.14 -9.22
CA ALA A 178 9.12 7.18 -8.17
C ALA A 178 9.33 5.75 -8.71
N MET A 179 8.63 5.36 -9.77
CA MET A 179 8.82 4.03 -10.39
C MET A 179 10.07 3.95 -11.24
N ASP A 180 10.47 5.03 -11.89
CA ASP A 180 11.80 5.11 -12.51
C ASP A 180 12.93 5.01 -11.47
N ASP A 181 12.76 5.64 -10.30
CA ASP A 181 13.71 5.48 -9.19
C ASP A 181 13.81 4.02 -8.73
N LEU A 182 12.68 3.33 -8.66
CA LEU A 182 12.64 1.93 -8.24
C LEU A 182 13.40 1.04 -9.21
N ASP A 183 13.33 1.33 -10.52
CA ASP A 183 14.08 0.59 -11.54
C ASP A 183 15.59 0.84 -11.44
N ASP A 184 16.01 2.07 -11.13
CA ASP A 184 17.41 2.36 -10.82
C ASP A 184 17.91 1.53 -9.62
N VAL A 185 17.08 1.39 -8.57
CA VAL A 185 17.43 0.54 -7.42
C VAL A 185 17.55 -0.92 -7.83
N ARG A 186 16.59 -1.45 -8.63
CA ARG A 186 16.66 -2.81 -9.18
C ARG A 186 17.99 -3.04 -9.93
N ALA A 187 18.32 -2.12 -10.83
CA ALA A 187 19.51 -2.20 -11.65
C ALA A 187 20.80 -2.13 -10.82
N VAL A 188 20.87 -1.22 -9.83
CA VAL A 188 22.02 -1.07 -8.91
C VAL A 188 22.24 -2.31 -8.06
N LEU A 189 21.15 -3.00 -7.65
CA LEU A 189 21.21 -4.25 -6.90
C LEU A 189 21.48 -5.48 -7.79
N GLY A 190 21.50 -5.31 -9.11
CA GLY A 190 21.84 -6.34 -10.07
C GLY A 190 20.74 -7.37 -10.33
N TYR A 191 19.50 -7.04 -10.06
CA TYR A 191 18.35 -7.92 -10.36
C TYR A 191 17.85 -7.69 -11.80
N ASP A 192 17.74 -8.76 -12.57
CA ASP A 192 17.24 -8.70 -13.96
C ASP A 192 15.71 -8.58 -13.96
N ARG A 193 15.02 -9.50 -13.26
CA ARG A 193 13.57 -9.51 -13.15
C ARG A 193 13.13 -9.63 -11.69
N ILE A 194 12.04 -8.94 -11.36
CA ILE A 194 11.51 -8.86 -9.99
C ILE A 194 10.04 -9.29 -9.92
N ASN A 195 9.62 -9.73 -8.74
CA ASN A 195 8.22 -9.85 -8.40
C ASN A 195 7.81 -8.57 -7.64
N LEU A 196 6.65 -8.02 -7.94
CA LEU A 196 6.11 -6.86 -7.23
C LEU A 196 4.95 -7.28 -6.33
N TYR A 197 4.95 -6.81 -5.10
CA TYR A 197 3.77 -6.76 -4.26
C TYR A 197 3.42 -5.30 -4.01
N GLY A 198 2.23 -4.89 -4.40
CA GLY A 198 1.67 -3.59 -4.07
C GLY A 198 0.47 -3.74 -3.16
N GLY A 199 0.44 -2.99 -2.05
CA GLY A 199 -0.72 -2.86 -1.18
C GLY A 199 -1.34 -1.47 -1.29
N SER A 200 -2.68 -1.35 -1.47
CA SER A 200 -3.34 -0.05 -1.53
C SER A 200 -2.77 0.84 -2.66
N TYR A 201 -2.32 2.07 -2.36
CA TYR A 201 -1.59 2.91 -3.32
C TYR A 201 -0.40 2.17 -3.96
N GLY A 202 0.25 1.26 -3.26
CA GLY A 202 1.33 0.43 -3.82
C GLY A 202 0.89 -0.39 -5.04
N THR A 203 -0.40 -0.68 -5.21
CA THR A 203 -0.94 -1.33 -6.42
C THR A 203 -0.90 -0.40 -7.63
N ARG A 204 -1.20 0.90 -7.44
CA ARG A 204 -1.02 1.93 -8.47
C ARG A 204 0.44 2.04 -8.87
N ALA A 205 1.34 2.10 -7.89
CA ALA A 205 2.78 2.11 -8.12
C ALA A 205 3.23 0.88 -8.92
N ALA A 206 2.77 -0.33 -8.55
CA ALA A 206 3.07 -1.56 -9.29
C ALA A 206 2.55 -1.52 -10.74
N LEU A 207 1.33 -1.03 -10.96
CA LEU A 207 0.77 -0.87 -12.30
C LEU A 207 1.56 0.13 -13.14
N VAL A 208 1.97 1.26 -12.56
CA VAL A 208 2.82 2.25 -13.24
C VAL A 208 4.19 1.66 -13.56
N TYR A 209 4.80 0.92 -12.63
CA TYR A 209 6.07 0.22 -12.89
C TYR A 209 5.94 -0.78 -14.05
N VAL A 210 4.88 -1.58 -14.08
CA VAL A 210 4.62 -2.52 -15.19
C VAL A 210 4.48 -1.78 -16.54
N ARG A 211 3.87 -0.60 -16.56
CA ARG A 211 3.76 0.23 -17.77
C ARG A 211 5.13 0.73 -18.26
N GLN A 212 6.00 1.14 -17.33
CA GLN A 212 7.30 1.76 -17.67
C GLN A 212 8.40 0.71 -17.87
N HIS A 213 8.40 -0.37 -17.07
CA HIS A 213 9.49 -1.33 -16.93
C HIS A 213 8.99 -2.78 -16.91
N GLY A 214 7.92 -3.09 -17.65
CA GLY A 214 7.27 -4.42 -17.63
C GLY A 214 8.19 -5.57 -18.03
N GLU A 215 9.22 -5.33 -18.84
CA GLU A 215 10.24 -6.32 -19.23
C GLU A 215 11.05 -6.83 -18.04
N HIS A 216 11.16 -6.04 -16.97
CA HIS A 216 11.84 -6.41 -15.73
C HIS A 216 10.90 -7.04 -14.70
N VAL A 217 9.63 -7.26 -15.04
CA VAL A 217 8.66 -7.84 -14.11
C VAL A 217 8.42 -9.31 -14.41
N ARG A 218 8.55 -10.17 -13.40
CA ARG A 218 8.22 -11.59 -13.47
C ARG A 218 6.76 -11.86 -13.12
N SER A 219 6.27 -11.22 -12.05
CA SER A 219 4.88 -11.33 -11.61
C SER A 219 4.49 -10.15 -10.71
N ILE A 220 3.18 -9.87 -10.62
CA ILE A 220 2.64 -8.82 -9.74
C ILE A 220 1.53 -9.36 -8.84
N VAL A 221 1.53 -8.89 -7.58
CA VAL A 221 0.41 -9.03 -6.65
C VAL A 221 -0.14 -7.64 -6.38
N LEU A 222 -1.44 -7.46 -6.60
CA LEU A 222 -2.17 -6.21 -6.38
C LEU A 222 -3.20 -6.45 -5.28
N ASP A 223 -2.94 -5.98 -4.06
CA ASP A 223 -3.77 -6.19 -2.88
C ASP A 223 -4.45 -4.89 -2.44
N GLY A 224 -5.78 -4.81 -2.61
CA GLY A 224 -6.55 -3.60 -2.39
C GLY A 224 -6.28 -2.56 -3.50
N VAL A 225 -6.86 -2.79 -4.67
CA VAL A 225 -6.44 -2.14 -5.93
C VAL A 225 -6.88 -0.69 -6.04
N ALA A 226 -5.92 0.21 -6.26
CA ALA A 226 -6.13 1.62 -6.62
C ALA A 226 -5.59 1.89 -8.04
N PRO A 227 -6.38 1.73 -9.10
CA PRO A 227 -5.92 1.93 -10.47
C PRO A 227 -5.56 3.39 -10.77
N THR A 228 -4.83 3.62 -11.87
CA THR A 228 -4.36 4.97 -12.26
C THR A 228 -5.48 5.91 -12.67
N ASP A 229 -6.63 5.41 -13.07
CA ASP A 229 -7.82 6.19 -13.41
C ASP A 229 -8.74 6.47 -12.20
N MET A 230 -8.54 5.79 -11.07
CA MET A 230 -9.21 6.11 -9.81
C MET A 230 -8.83 7.51 -9.35
N ARG A 231 -9.82 8.33 -9.09
CA ARG A 231 -9.63 9.72 -8.65
C ARG A 231 -9.75 9.81 -7.13
N LEU A 232 -8.64 9.68 -6.44
CA LEU A 232 -8.60 9.85 -4.99
C LEU A 232 -8.76 11.33 -4.62
N PRO A 233 -9.54 11.70 -3.59
CA PRO A 233 -10.35 10.85 -2.72
C PRO A 233 -11.83 10.75 -3.14
N LEU A 234 -12.19 11.04 -4.39
CA LEU A 234 -13.57 11.25 -4.85
C LEU A 234 -14.56 10.15 -4.40
N PHE A 235 -14.10 8.90 -4.45
CA PHE A 235 -14.97 7.75 -4.18
C PHE A 235 -14.96 7.28 -2.73
N THR A 236 -14.10 7.84 -1.87
CA THR A 236 -13.91 7.38 -0.49
C THR A 236 -15.21 7.33 0.32
N ALA A 237 -16.05 8.37 0.23
CA ALA A 237 -17.31 8.41 0.99
C ALA A 237 -18.31 7.34 0.52
N ARG A 238 -18.37 7.09 -0.78
CA ARG A 238 -19.23 6.04 -1.39
C ARG A 238 -18.76 4.65 -0.97
N ASP A 239 -17.46 4.38 -1.11
CA ASP A 239 -16.89 3.06 -0.88
C ASP A 239 -16.90 2.72 0.62
N ALA A 240 -16.61 3.70 1.49
CA ALA A 240 -16.76 3.58 2.93
C ALA A 240 -18.23 3.32 3.36
N GLN A 241 -19.21 3.98 2.70
CA GLN A 241 -20.63 3.71 2.97
C GLN A 241 -20.99 2.28 2.65
N HIS A 242 -20.52 1.75 1.51
CA HIS A 242 -20.77 0.36 1.14
C HIS A 242 -20.22 -0.63 2.20
N ALA A 243 -19.00 -0.42 2.66
CA ALA A 243 -18.40 -1.24 3.71
C ALA A 243 -19.15 -1.13 5.05
N LEU A 244 -19.58 0.09 5.41
CA LEU A 244 -20.39 0.33 6.61
C LEU A 244 -21.75 -0.39 6.51
N ASP A 245 -22.45 -0.23 5.39
CA ASP A 245 -23.77 -0.87 5.18
C ASP A 245 -23.65 -2.39 5.31
N LYS A 246 -22.60 -3.00 4.77
CA LYS A 246 -22.33 -4.43 4.88
C LYS A 246 -22.07 -4.84 6.34
N ALA A 247 -21.23 -4.10 7.06
CA ALA A 247 -20.92 -4.38 8.47
C ALA A 247 -22.19 -4.24 9.34
N LEU A 248 -23.05 -3.26 9.06
CA LEU A 248 -24.30 -3.07 9.79
C LEU A 248 -25.35 -4.15 9.47
N ALA A 249 -25.43 -4.60 8.20
CA ALA A 249 -26.28 -5.72 7.82
C ALA A 249 -25.85 -7.03 8.53
N ASP A 250 -24.54 -7.25 8.66
CA ASP A 250 -24.00 -8.39 9.42
C ASP A 250 -24.36 -8.30 10.91
N CYS A 251 -24.29 -7.10 11.53
CA CYS A 251 -24.74 -6.89 12.92
C CYS A 251 -26.24 -7.12 13.07
N GLU A 252 -27.04 -6.66 12.12
CA GLU A 252 -28.50 -6.86 12.15
C GLU A 252 -28.89 -8.35 12.01
N ALA A 253 -28.10 -9.12 11.26
CA ALA A 253 -28.28 -10.57 11.11
C ALA A 253 -27.80 -11.37 12.34
N GLU A 254 -26.85 -10.84 13.11
CA GLU A 254 -26.35 -11.46 14.34
C GLU A 254 -27.25 -11.10 15.52
N SER A 255 -27.98 -12.10 16.10
CA SER A 255 -29.02 -11.85 17.11
C SER A 255 -28.48 -11.12 18.35
N ALA A 256 -27.30 -11.42 18.81
CA ALA A 256 -26.65 -10.77 19.95
C ALA A 256 -26.30 -9.30 19.65
N CYS A 257 -25.76 -8.98 18.46
CA CYS A 257 -25.46 -7.62 18.07
C CYS A 257 -26.76 -6.81 17.89
N ASN A 258 -27.73 -7.32 17.13
CA ASN A 258 -28.98 -6.62 16.89
C ASN A 258 -29.82 -6.43 18.19
N GLY A 259 -29.80 -7.42 19.08
CA GLY A 259 -30.46 -7.34 20.38
C GLY A 259 -29.87 -6.27 21.30
N THR A 260 -28.54 -6.10 21.25
CA THR A 260 -27.83 -5.12 22.08
C THR A 260 -27.84 -3.72 21.44
N PHE A 261 -27.71 -3.63 20.11
CA PHE A 261 -27.58 -2.38 19.37
C PHE A 261 -28.57 -2.27 18.21
N PRO A 262 -29.88 -2.22 18.50
CA PRO A 262 -30.90 -2.16 17.46
C PRO A 262 -30.80 -0.86 16.65
N ALA A 263 -31.19 -0.92 15.36
CA ALA A 263 -31.28 0.22 14.44
C ALA A 263 -29.99 1.04 14.28
N MET A 264 -28.85 0.38 14.32
CA MET A 264 -27.52 1.04 14.38
C MET A 264 -27.25 1.98 13.18
N ALA A 265 -27.72 1.65 11.98
CA ALA A 265 -27.62 2.52 10.81
C ALA A 265 -28.25 3.91 11.02
N SER A 266 -29.45 3.95 11.65
CA SER A 266 -30.12 5.20 11.97
C SER A 266 -29.39 5.96 13.10
N ARG A 267 -28.88 5.24 14.09
CA ARG A 267 -28.14 5.81 15.22
C ARG A 267 -26.85 6.50 14.76
N ILE A 268 -26.04 5.86 13.92
CA ILE A 268 -24.83 6.45 13.35
C ILE A 268 -25.17 7.73 12.56
N ARG A 269 -26.19 7.68 11.70
CA ARG A 269 -26.64 8.85 10.94
C ARG A 269 -27.05 10.01 11.85
N ASN A 270 -27.84 9.73 12.89
CA ASN A 270 -28.31 10.73 13.83
C ASN A 270 -27.14 11.34 14.63
N LEU A 271 -26.19 10.52 15.09
CA LEU A 271 -24.99 10.97 15.80
C LEU A 271 -24.17 11.93 14.93
N ILE A 272 -23.82 11.52 13.71
CA ILE A 272 -23.03 12.35 12.78
C ILE A 272 -23.78 13.65 12.46
N THR A 273 -25.09 13.58 12.15
CA THR A 273 -25.90 14.77 11.87
C THR A 273 -26.01 15.71 13.07
N SER A 274 -26.09 15.18 14.28
CA SER A 274 -26.12 15.98 15.51
C SER A 274 -24.80 16.71 15.74
N LEU A 275 -23.67 16.00 15.56
CA LEU A 275 -22.32 16.56 15.75
C LEU A 275 -21.96 17.57 14.66
N ASP A 276 -22.50 17.43 13.46
CA ASP A 276 -22.30 18.39 12.37
C ASP A 276 -22.94 19.76 12.70
N ARG A 277 -24.09 19.74 13.38
CA ARG A 277 -24.81 20.94 13.81
C ARG A 277 -24.31 21.49 15.13
N HIS A 278 -23.97 20.63 16.04
CA HIS A 278 -23.63 20.95 17.44
C HIS A 278 -22.44 20.07 17.91
N PRO A 279 -21.19 20.45 17.62
CA PRO A 279 -20.03 19.78 18.20
C PRO A 279 -20.10 19.69 19.71
N ARG A 280 -19.53 18.67 20.32
CA ARG A 280 -19.51 18.44 21.76
C ARG A 280 -18.16 18.83 22.34
N HIS A 281 -18.18 19.73 23.33
CA HIS A 281 -17.00 20.01 24.14
C HIS A 281 -16.92 18.99 25.28
N VAL A 282 -15.85 18.18 25.30
CA VAL A 282 -15.72 17.06 26.23
C VAL A 282 -14.31 16.96 26.79
N ARG A 283 -14.24 16.36 27.99
CA ARG A 283 -12.97 16.03 28.64
C ARG A 283 -12.59 14.57 28.33
N ILE A 284 -11.44 14.38 27.69
CA ILE A 284 -10.90 13.07 27.32
C ILE A 284 -9.59 12.83 28.08
N VAL A 285 -9.45 11.64 28.65
CA VAL A 285 -8.16 11.19 29.19
C VAL A 285 -7.36 10.60 28.03
N HIS A 286 -6.23 11.22 27.69
CA HIS A 286 -5.38 10.78 26.60
C HIS A 286 -4.92 9.33 26.83
N PRO A 287 -5.27 8.36 25.95
CA PRO A 287 -5.06 6.93 26.19
C PRO A 287 -3.59 6.51 26.41
N ARG A 288 -2.63 7.24 25.84
CA ARG A 288 -1.19 6.93 25.97
C ARG A 288 -0.51 7.64 27.12
N THR A 289 -0.92 8.88 27.43
CA THR A 289 -0.23 9.71 28.43
C THR A 289 -0.94 9.77 29.78
N GLY A 290 -2.23 9.44 29.84
CA GLY A 290 -3.07 9.58 31.03
C GLY A 290 -3.44 11.03 31.36
N ILE A 291 -3.03 12.01 30.54
CA ILE A 291 -3.34 13.42 30.75
C ILE A 291 -4.76 13.71 30.23
N ALA A 292 -5.55 14.45 31.03
CA ALA A 292 -6.87 14.88 30.59
C ALA A 292 -6.78 16.15 29.76
N GLU A 293 -7.46 16.16 28.62
CA GLU A 293 -7.52 17.28 27.67
C GLU A 293 -9.00 17.63 27.37
N GLU A 294 -9.27 18.92 27.22
CA GLU A 294 -10.56 19.42 26.73
C GLU A 294 -10.49 19.52 25.20
N VAL A 295 -11.43 18.88 24.51
CA VAL A 295 -11.46 18.76 23.05
C VAL A 295 -12.87 18.95 22.51
N ASP A 296 -12.96 19.40 21.25
CA ASP A 296 -14.24 19.51 20.54
C ASP A 296 -14.41 18.28 19.63
N VAL A 297 -15.48 17.52 19.85
CA VAL A 297 -15.83 16.36 19.02
C VAL A 297 -16.85 16.81 17.98
N ASP A 298 -16.50 16.74 16.73
CA ASP A 298 -17.32 17.07 15.57
C ASP A 298 -17.65 15.83 14.72
N ALA A 299 -18.49 16.01 13.70
CA ALA A 299 -18.87 14.96 12.77
C ALA A 299 -17.67 14.39 11.98
N ARG A 300 -16.67 15.23 11.67
CA ARG A 300 -15.46 14.85 10.93
C ARG A 300 -14.64 13.85 11.72
N LEU A 301 -14.40 14.08 13.02
CA LEU A 301 -13.68 13.16 13.88
C LEU A 301 -14.35 11.81 13.95
N VAL A 302 -15.66 11.77 14.26
CA VAL A 302 -16.42 10.51 14.39
C VAL A 302 -16.48 9.76 13.06
N SER A 303 -16.68 10.47 11.94
CA SER A 303 -16.64 9.88 10.59
C SER A 303 -15.30 9.25 10.28
N SER A 304 -14.18 9.95 10.61
CA SER A 304 -12.82 9.44 10.40
C SER A 304 -12.54 8.19 11.24
N VAL A 305 -12.97 8.17 12.50
CA VAL A 305 -12.77 7.01 13.38
C VAL A 305 -13.56 5.79 12.88
N ILE A 306 -14.82 5.98 12.50
CA ILE A 306 -15.64 4.89 11.94
C ILE A 306 -15.01 4.40 10.62
N PHE A 307 -14.62 5.30 9.73
CA PHE A 307 -13.97 4.96 8.47
C PHE A 307 -12.70 4.12 8.69
N ASN A 308 -11.82 4.56 9.58
CA ASN A 308 -10.59 3.82 9.89
C ASN A 308 -10.88 2.45 10.53
N ALA A 309 -11.95 2.36 11.33
CA ALA A 309 -12.37 1.08 11.90
C ALA A 309 -12.79 0.05 10.84
N LEU A 310 -13.33 0.50 9.71
CA LEU A 310 -13.76 -0.38 8.61
C LEU A 310 -12.61 -1.04 7.85
N TYR A 311 -11.36 -0.58 8.01
CA TYR A 311 -10.20 -1.22 7.37
C TYR A 311 -10.00 -2.67 7.78
N SER A 312 -10.44 -3.03 8.98
CA SER A 312 -10.38 -4.41 9.48
C SER A 312 -11.73 -4.85 10.05
N PRO A 313 -12.22 -6.05 9.72
CA PRO A 313 -13.43 -6.60 10.32
C PRO A 313 -13.40 -6.67 11.84
N LEU A 314 -12.20 -6.82 12.43
CA LEU A 314 -12.02 -6.82 13.89
C LEU A 314 -12.34 -5.44 14.50
N THR A 315 -11.77 -4.37 13.92
CA THR A 315 -12.04 -3.00 14.40
C THR A 315 -13.45 -2.54 14.02
N ALA A 316 -14.00 -2.97 12.89
CA ALA A 316 -15.39 -2.74 12.51
C ALA A 316 -16.38 -3.36 13.51
N SER A 317 -16.04 -4.52 14.10
CA SER A 317 -16.91 -5.20 15.08
C SER A 317 -17.11 -4.42 16.38
N ILE A 318 -16.25 -3.44 16.68
CA ILE A 318 -16.32 -2.60 17.88
C ILE A 318 -17.22 -1.36 17.66
N VAL A 319 -17.45 -0.97 16.40
CA VAL A 319 -18.16 0.28 16.05
C VAL A 319 -19.54 0.40 16.72
N PRO A 320 -20.42 -0.63 16.73
CA PRO A 320 -21.71 -0.50 17.40
C PRO A 320 -21.61 -0.12 18.87
N ALA A 321 -20.70 -0.74 19.62
CA ALA A 321 -20.48 -0.45 21.04
C ALA A 321 -19.92 0.97 21.27
N LEU A 322 -19.05 1.46 20.39
CA LEU A 322 -18.50 2.81 20.49
C LEU A 322 -19.58 3.88 20.19
N VAL A 323 -20.43 3.64 19.21
CA VAL A 323 -21.54 4.54 18.87
C VAL A 323 -22.55 4.60 20.02
N ASP A 324 -22.89 3.45 20.63
CA ASP A 324 -23.80 3.40 21.78
C ASP A 324 -23.30 4.23 22.96
N ARG A 325 -21.98 4.27 23.19
CA ARG A 325 -21.37 5.11 24.22
C ARG A 325 -21.34 6.58 23.81
N ALA A 326 -21.01 6.87 22.56
CA ALA A 326 -20.92 8.25 22.05
C ALA A 326 -22.28 8.98 22.12
N GLU A 327 -23.40 8.27 21.94
CA GLU A 327 -24.76 8.83 22.13
C GLU A 327 -25.05 9.22 23.59
N LYS A 328 -24.23 8.73 24.52
CA LYS A 328 -24.28 9.06 25.97
C LYS A 328 -23.17 10.04 26.36
N ASP A 329 -22.62 10.77 25.37
CA ASP A 329 -21.52 11.72 25.52
C ASP A 329 -20.19 11.07 26.02
N ASP A 330 -20.02 9.75 25.91
CA ASP A 330 -18.78 9.05 26.21
C ASP A 330 -18.00 8.73 24.93
N TYR A 331 -17.07 9.61 24.60
CA TYR A 331 -16.22 9.50 23.42
C TYR A 331 -14.85 8.86 23.68
N GLN A 332 -14.56 8.46 24.93
CA GLN A 332 -13.24 7.94 25.33
C GLN A 332 -12.78 6.76 24.44
N GLY A 333 -13.69 5.82 24.13
CA GLY A 333 -13.39 4.67 23.29
C GLY A 333 -13.10 5.03 21.83
N LEU A 334 -13.75 6.06 21.28
CA LEU A 334 -13.45 6.57 19.92
C LEU A 334 -12.05 7.15 19.85
N PHE A 335 -11.63 7.94 20.83
CA PHE A 335 -10.25 8.47 20.89
C PHE A 335 -9.22 7.34 21.09
N ALA A 336 -9.54 6.34 21.90
CA ALA A 336 -8.66 5.19 22.08
C ALA A 336 -8.44 4.43 20.75
N LEU A 337 -9.50 4.22 19.98
CA LEU A 337 -9.42 3.56 18.67
C LEU A 337 -8.67 4.43 17.65
N ALA A 338 -8.94 5.74 17.61
CA ALA A 338 -8.23 6.67 16.74
C ALA A 338 -6.72 6.63 16.97
N LEU A 339 -6.28 6.74 18.24
CA LEU A 339 -4.87 6.72 18.61
C LEU A 339 -4.21 5.33 18.45
N ALA A 340 -4.99 4.24 18.54
CA ALA A 340 -4.46 2.90 18.25
C ALA A 340 -4.05 2.76 16.78
N GLY A 341 -4.77 3.43 15.88
CA GLY A 341 -4.46 3.49 14.44
C GLY A 341 -3.29 4.42 14.09
N GLU A 342 -2.99 5.44 14.92
CA GLU A 342 -1.93 6.43 14.65
C GLU A 342 -0.52 5.84 14.63
N GLY A 343 -0.27 4.71 15.29
CA GLY A 343 1.04 4.03 15.21
C GLY A 343 1.43 3.61 13.79
N ALA A 344 0.44 3.39 12.93
CA ALA A 344 0.63 3.15 11.51
C ALA A 344 0.67 4.45 10.67
N GLY A 345 0.23 5.59 11.25
CA GLY A 345 0.15 6.89 10.59
C GLY A 345 1.31 7.84 10.92
N GLU A 346 2.03 7.63 12.03
CA GLU A 346 3.20 8.45 12.40
C GLU A 346 4.31 8.41 11.33
N ASP A 347 4.33 7.35 10.53
CA ASP A 347 5.31 7.11 9.47
C ASP A 347 4.82 7.55 8.08
N MET A 348 3.66 8.22 8.02
CA MET A 348 3.08 8.73 6.78
C MET A 348 3.65 10.09 6.42
N SER A 349 4.33 10.18 5.29
CA SER A 349 4.84 11.44 4.74
C SER A 349 3.71 12.23 4.08
N ILE A 350 3.09 13.12 4.84
CA ILE A 350 1.93 13.92 4.37
C ILE A 350 2.28 14.75 3.13
N GLY A 351 3.50 15.32 3.06
CA GLY A 351 3.93 16.05 1.87
C GLY A 351 4.02 15.16 0.62
N MET A 352 4.50 13.93 0.76
CA MET A 352 4.49 12.97 -0.35
C MET A 352 3.06 12.57 -0.73
N GLN A 353 2.19 12.31 0.26
CA GLN A 353 0.79 12.01 0.01
C GLN A 353 0.11 13.12 -0.80
N LEU A 354 0.31 14.38 -0.39
CA LEU A 354 -0.26 15.53 -1.09
C LEU A 354 0.36 15.75 -2.47
N SER A 355 1.66 15.49 -2.64
CA SER A 355 2.31 15.61 -3.96
C SER A 355 1.69 14.66 -4.98
N VAL A 356 1.44 13.41 -4.60
CA VAL A 356 0.75 12.42 -5.44
C VAL A 356 -0.72 12.82 -5.63
N LEU A 357 -1.47 12.96 -4.53
CA LEU A 357 -2.92 13.19 -4.58
C LEU A 357 -3.29 14.44 -5.36
N CYS A 358 -2.57 15.56 -5.13
CA CYS A 358 -2.89 16.84 -5.76
C CYS A 358 -2.45 16.92 -7.23
N SER A 359 -1.39 16.19 -7.60
CA SER A 359 -0.92 16.14 -8.98
C SER A 359 -1.73 15.17 -9.83
N GLU A 360 -1.97 13.95 -9.31
CA GLU A 360 -2.50 12.84 -10.10
C GLU A 360 -4.04 12.78 -10.09
N ASP A 361 -4.71 13.19 -9.01
CA ASP A 361 -6.13 12.89 -8.77
C ASP A 361 -7.01 14.13 -8.59
N ALA A 362 -6.70 14.98 -7.60
CA ALA A 362 -7.60 16.03 -7.12
C ALA A 362 -7.95 17.07 -8.19
N SER A 363 -7.06 17.33 -9.16
CA SER A 363 -7.32 18.24 -10.28
C SER A 363 -8.40 17.73 -11.24
N ARG A 364 -8.76 16.46 -11.14
CA ARG A 364 -9.76 15.77 -11.98
C ARG A 364 -11.10 15.59 -11.27
N VAL A 365 -11.26 16.17 -10.09
CA VAL A 365 -12.49 16.08 -9.28
C VAL A 365 -13.29 17.37 -9.45
N SER A 366 -14.50 17.29 -10.01
CA SER A 366 -15.40 18.45 -10.06
C SER A 366 -16.27 18.54 -8.79
N PRO A 367 -16.71 19.77 -8.42
CA PRO A 367 -17.63 19.96 -7.30
C PRO A 367 -18.95 19.18 -7.45
N GLU A 368 -19.47 19.08 -8.67
CA GLU A 368 -20.72 18.38 -8.99
C GLU A 368 -20.55 16.86 -8.77
N GLU A 369 -19.45 16.28 -9.26
CA GLU A 369 -19.16 14.87 -9.02
C GLU A 369 -18.94 14.58 -7.55
N LEU A 370 -18.24 15.46 -6.83
CA LEU A 370 -18.04 15.35 -5.40
C LEU A 370 -19.39 15.32 -4.65
N ALA A 371 -20.26 16.29 -4.94
CA ALA A 371 -21.59 16.35 -4.35
C ALA A 371 -22.41 15.07 -4.63
N HIS A 372 -22.32 14.56 -5.86
CA HIS A 372 -23.01 13.32 -6.24
C HIS A 372 -22.48 12.10 -5.48
N GLN A 373 -21.16 11.94 -5.36
CA GLN A 373 -20.54 10.77 -4.68
C GLN A 373 -20.75 10.79 -3.16
N THR A 374 -20.91 11.97 -2.55
CA THR A 374 -21.08 12.12 -1.11
C THR A 374 -22.54 12.16 -0.65
N SER A 375 -23.49 12.46 -1.55
CA SER A 375 -24.90 12.75 -1.20
C SER A 375 -25.64 11.62 -0.49
N LYS A 376 -25.26 10.37 -0.73
CA LYS A 376 -25.90 9.18 -0.14
C LYS A 376 -25.11 8.57 1.01
N SER A 377 -23.96 9.15 1.36
CA SER A 377 -23.09 8.65 2.41
C SER A 377 -23.35 9.40 3.72
N VAL A 378 -23.38 8.66 4.85
CA VAL A 378 -23.41 9.27 6.19
C VAL A 378 -22.16 10.07 6.49
N PHE A 379 -21.05 9.74 5.80
CA PHE A 379 -19.77 10.44 5.91
C PHE A 379 -19.77 11.79 5.19
N GLY A 380 -20.68 12.01 4.22
CA GLY A 380 -20.74 13.25 3.46
C GLY A 380 -19.37 13.63 2.87
N SER A 381 -18.97 14.89 3.02
CA SER A 381 -17.63 15.38 2.65
C SER A 381 -16.59 15.30 3.77
N HIS A 382 -16.94 14.79 4.96
CA HIS A 382 -16.07 14.81 6.14
C HIS A 382 -14.74 14.06 5.94
N LEU A 383 -14.72 13.01 5.11
CA LEU A 383 -13.53 12.21 4.85
C LEU A 383 -12.58 12.83 3.81
N ILE A 384 -13.07 13.75 2.99
CA ILE A 384 -12.36 14.18 1.77
C ILE A 384 -12.15 15.69 1.66
N GLY A 385 -12.94 16.50 2.39
CA GLY A 385 -12.90 17.96 2.30
C GLY A 385 -11.52 18.54 2.61
N SER A 386 -10.91 18.12 3.70
CA SER A 386 -9.58 18.59 4.12
C SER A 386 -8.47 18.29 3.12
N GLN A 387 -8.54 17.16 2.42
CA GLN A 387 -7.56 16.79 1.39
C GLN A 387 -7.71 17.70 0.15
N LEU A 388 -8.93 17.99 -0.28
CA LEU A 388 -9.18 18.90 -1.41
C LEU A 388 -8.80 20.34 -1.07
N GLU A 389 -9.07 20.80 0.15
CA GLU A 389 -8.60 22.11 0.65
C GLU A 389 -7.07 22.19 0.66
N ALA A 390 -6.38 21.14 1.10
CA ALA A 390 -4.92 21.05 1.05
C ALA A 390 -4.41 21.13 -0.40
N CYS A 391 -5.04 20.44 -1.35
CA CYS A 391 -4.68 20.47 -2.76
C CYS A 391 -4.93 21.83 -3.45
N ALA A 392 -5.74 22.70 -2.86
CA ALA A 392 -5.90 24.07 -3.36
C ALA A 392 -4.64 24.94 -3.15
N ILE A 393 -3.81 24.60 -2.17
CA ILE A 393 -2.57 25.34 -1.86
C ILE A 393 -1.28 24.56 -2.18
N TRP A 394 -1.37 23.23 -2.44
CA TRP A 394 -0.21 22.39 -2.70
C TRP A 394 0.26 22.51 -4.16
N PRO A 395 1.58 22.69 -4.42
CA PRO A 395 2.11 22.73 -5.78
C PRO A 395 1.90 21.38 -6.49
N LYS A 396 1.47 21.44 -7.74
CA LYS A 396 1.12 20.27 -8.54
C LYS A 396 2.22 19.96 -9.56
N GLY A 397 2.62 18.70 -9.63
CA GLY A 397 3.47 18.16 -10.69
C GLY A 397 2.72 18.00 -12.01
N THR A 398 3.48 17.78 -13.06
CA THR A 398 2.91 17.46 -14.38
C THR A 398 2.64 15.96 -14.46
N VAL A 399 1.43 15.60 -14.86
CA VAL A 399 1.03 14.22 -15.13
C VAL A 399 0.50 14.16 -16.56
N HIS A 400 1.03 13.24 -17.36
CA HIS A 400 0.63 13.07 -18.76
C HIS A 400 -0.70 12.30 -18.87
N ASP A 401 -1.51 12.57 -19.88
CA ASP A 401 -2.82 11.93 -20.07
C ASP A 401 -2.74 10.40 -20.18
N ASP A 402 -1.64 9.88 -20.68
CA ASP A 402 -1.40 8.44 -20.78
C ASP A 402 -1.32 7.74 -19.41
N TYR A 403 -0.99 8.48 -18.36
CA TYR A 403 -0.96 7.97 -16.98
C TYR A 403 -2.32 7.39 -16.56
N TYR A 404 -3.41 7.98 -17.01
CA TYR A 404 -4.78 7.60 -16.62
C TYR A 404 -5.36 6.47 -17.46
N ARG A 405 -4.66 6.02 -18.50
CA ARG A 405 -5.11 4.87 -19.29
C ARG A 405 -4.96 3.58 -18.50
N PRO A 406 -5.85 2.59 -18.70
CA PRO A 406 -5.65 1.26 -18.14
C PRO A 406 -4.28 0.68 -18.51
N VAL A 407 -3.66 -0.01 -17.57
CA VAL A 407 -2.41 -0.74 -17.81
C VAL A 407 -2.74 -2.09 -18.44
N ILE A 408 -2.34 -2.27 -19.70
CA ILE A 408 -2.51 -3.52 -20.43
C ILE A 408 -1.20 -4.30 -20.33
N SER A 409 -1.26 -5.55 -19.86
CA SER A 409 -0.06 -6.37 -19.65
C SER A 409 -0.37 -7.85 -19.71
N ASP A 410 0.62 -8.64 -20.13
CA ASP A 410 0.66 -10.10 -20.09
C ASP A 410 1.52 -10.65 -18.94
N VAL A 411 2.01 -9.77 -18.06
CA VAL A 411 2.68 -10.18 -16.81
C VAL A 411 1.68 -10.94 -15.93
N PRO A 412 2.04 -12.13 -15.41
CA PRO A 412 1.21 -12.85 -14.47
C PRO A 412 0.80 -12.00 -13.28
N ALA A 413 -0.50 -11.89 -13.00
CA ALA A 413 -1.05 -10.97 -12.02
C ALA A 413 -2.05 -11.65 -11.09
N LEU A 414 -1.80 -11.55 -9.78
CA LEU A 414 -2.77 -11.91 -8.74
C LEU A 414 -3.39 -10.63 -8.18
N VAL A 415 -4.69 -10.47 -8.41
CA VAL A 415 -5.47 -9.32 -7.96
C VAL A 415 -6.29 -9.75 -6.75
N LEU A 416 -6.18 -9.05 -5.64
CA LEU A 416 -6.84 -9.36 -4.38
C LEU A 416 -7.69 -8.19 -3.91
N SER A 417 -8.91 -8.49 -3.49
CA SER A 417 -9.80 -7.50 -2.87
C SER A 417 -10.49 -8.08 -1.64
N GLY A 418 -10.57 -7.33 -0.56
CA GLY A 418 -11.47 -7.63 0.53
C GLY A 418 -12.91 -7.28 0.17
N GLU A 419 -13.86 -8.16 0.49
CA GLU A 419 -15.29 -7.93 0.20
C GLU A 419 -15.83 -6.64 0.84
N VAL A 420 -15.31 -6.30 2.03
CA VAL A 420 -15.75 -5.14 2.83
C VAL A 420 -14.68 -4.07 2.95
N ASP A 421 -13.81 -3.97 1.94
CA ASP A 421 -12.77 -2.93 1.89
C ASP A 421 -13.41 -1.53 1.72
N PRO A 422 -13.18 -0.58 2.66
CA PRO A 422 -13.81 0.74 2.62
C PRO A 422 -13.13 1.73 1.66
N VAL A 423 -11.99 1.37 1.07
CA VAL A 423 -11.17 2.27 0.25
C VAL A 423 -11.03 1.78 -1.18
N THR A 424 -10.73 0.49 -1.31
CA THR A 424 -10.46 -0.18 -2.58
C THR A 424 -11.31 -1.44 -2.73
N PRO A 425 -12.67 -1.31 -2.73
CA PRO A 425 -13.58 -2.45 -2.83
C PRO A 425 -13.36 -3.22 -4.15
N PRO A 426 -13.95 -4.43 -4.27
CA PRO A 426 -13.74 -5.35 -5.40
C PRO A 426 -13.92 -4.74 -6.79
N VAL A 427 -14.79 -3.74 -6.95
CA VAL A 427 -15.05 -3.09 -8.24
C VAL A 427 -13.78 -2.54 -8.91
N TRP A 428 -12.80 -2.11 -8.14
CA TRP A 428 -11.53 -1.61 -8.67
C TRP A 428 -10.63 -2.75 -9.15
N GLY A 429 -10.55 -3.85 -8.42
CA GLY A 429 -9.86 -5.07 -8.86
C GLY A 429 -10.50 -5.66 -10.12
N GLU A 430 -11.85 -5.68 -10.19
CA GLU A 430 -12.60 -6.11 -11.36
C GLU A 430 -12.32 -5.26 -12.60
N SER A 431 -12.12 -3.95 -12.42
CA SER A 431 -11.79 -3.06 -13.55
C SER A 431 -10.39 -3.33 -14.10
N VAL A 432 -9.41 -3.54 -13.21
CA VAL A 432 -8.00 -3.74 -13.59
C VAL A 432 -7.75 -5.10 -14.22
N VAL A 433 -8.32 -6.18 -13.66
CA VAL A 433 -8.05 -7.54 -14.15
C VAL A 433 -8.47 -7.76 -15.61
N LYS A 434 -9.43 -6.99 -16.12
CA LYS A 434 -9.89 -7.03 -17.52
C LYS A 434 -8.77 -6.69 -18.53
N HIS A 435 -7.74 -6.00 -18.08
CA HIS A 435 -6.62 -5.54 -18.90
C HIS A 435 -5.34 -6.36 -18.68
N LEU A 436 -5.40 -7.39 -17.83
CA LEU A 436 -4.28 -8.27 -17.49
C LEU A 436 -4.56 -9.67 -18.02
N SER A 437 -3.98 -10.01 -19.18
CA SER A 437 -4.30 -11.26 -19.90
C SER A 437 -4.01 -12.54 -19.11
N HIS A 438 -3.02 -12.51 -18.19
CA HIS A 438 -2.68 -13.57 -17.25
C HIS A 438 -3.05 -13.18 -15.80
N GLY A 439 -4.15 -12.44 -15.64
CA GLY A 439 -4.65 -11.99 -14.35
C GLY A 439 -5.72 -12.90 -13.76
N LYS A 440 -5.69 -13.08 -12.43
CA LYS A 440 -6.76 -13.71 -11.65
C LYS A 440 -7.17 -12.80 -10.51
N HIS A 441 -8.47 -12.47 -10.42
CA HIS A 441 -9.02 -11.70 -9.31
C HIS A 441 -9.66 -12.64 -8.29
N LEU A 442 -9.29 -12.47 -7.03
CA LEU A 442 -9.86 -13.15 -5.88
C LEU A 442 -10.48 -12.13 -4.93
N ILE A 443 -11.74 -12.33 -4.59
CA ILE A 443 -12.44 -11.54 -3.58
C ILE A 443 -12.48 -12.37 -2.30
N MET A 444 -11.89 -11.84 -1.22
CA MET A 444 -11.84 -12.50 0.07
C MET A 444 -13.08 -12.13 0.88
N PRO A 445 -13.98 -13.07 1.20
CA PRO A 445 -15.18 -12.79 1.98
C PRO A 445 -14.84 -12.18 3.34
N SER A 446 -15.74 -11.36 3.86
CA SER A 446 -15.64 -10.79 5.22
C SER A 446 -14.27 -10.18 5.56
N THR A 447 -13.52 -9.74 4.55
CA THR A 447 -12.16 -9.18 4.70
C THR A 447 -12.19 -7.71 4.32
N GLY A 448 -11.52 -6.88 5.11
CA GLY A 448 -11.33 -5.45 4.84
C GLY A 448 -10.12 -5.19 3.95
N HIS A 449 -9.38 -4.14 4.26
CA HIS A 449 -8.23 -3.68 3.47
C HIS A 449 -6.97 -4.50 3.77
N GLY A 450 -6.38 -5.15 2.74
CA GLY A 450 -5.16 -5.95 2.88
C GLY A 450 -5.42 -7.45 3.07
N VAL A 451 -5.74 -8.13 1.98
CA VAL A 451 -6.05 -9.57 1.95
C VAL A 451 -4.87 -10.43 2.39
N VAL A 452 -3.63 -10.04 2.07
CA VAL A 452 -2.40 -10.76 2.45
C VAL A 452 -2.24 -10.93 3.97
N MET A 453 -2.89 -10.08 4.76
CA MET A 453 -2.87 -10.17 6.22
C MET A 453 -3.69 -11.37 6.76
N THR A 454 -4.55 -11.96 5.95
CA THR A 454 -5.27 -13.19 6.31
C THR A 454 -4.39 -14.42 6.08
N PRO A 455 -4.52 -15.49 6.88
CA PRO A 455 -3.76 -16.73 6.66
C PRO A 455 -3.98 -17.33 5.27
N CYS A 456 -5.22 -17.29 4.77
CA CYS A 456 -5.58 -17.77 3.42
C CYS A 456 -4.92 -16.92 2.33
N GLY A 457 -5.06 -15.58 2.38
CA GLY A 457 -4.45 -14.66 1.43
C GLY A 457 -2.92 -14.78 1.41
N ASN A 458 -2.30 -14.88 2.59
CA ASN A 458 -0.85 -15.07 2.72
C ASN A 458 -0.35 -16.35 2.02
N ARG A 459 -1.05 -17.48 2.22
CA ARG A 459 -0.73 -18.75 1.57
C ARG A 459 -0.82 -18.62 0.05
N ILE A 460 -1.92 -18.05 -0.46
CA ILE A 460 -2.15 -17.88 -1.91
C ILE A 460 -1.08 -16.99 -2.54
N VAL A 461 -0.77 -15.85 -1.92
CA VAL A 461 0.27 -14.91 -2.38
C VAL A 461 1.64 -15.59 -2.42
N SER A 462 1.99 -16.32 -1.36
CA SER A 462 3.28 -17.03 -1.30
C SER A 462 3.41 -18.10 -2.38
N ASP A 463 2.33 -18.85 -2.65
CA ASP A 463 2.32 -19.87 -3.70
C ASP A 463 2.37 -19.24 -5.11
N PHE A 464 1.64 -18.16 -5.34
CA PHE A 464 1.69 -17.39 -6.58
C PHE A 464 3.10 -16.87 -6.89
N ILE A 465 3.75 -16.19 -5.93
CA ILE A 465 5.12 -15.66 -6.11
C ILE A 465 6.10 -16.80 -6.40
N LYS A 466 5.95 -17.96 -5.74
CA LYS A 466 6.78 -19.12 -5.99
C LYS A 466 6.59 -19.65 -7.41
N ARG A 467 5.36 -19.78 -7.90
CA ARG A 467 5.01 -20.32 -9.23
C ARG A 467 5.27 -19.31 -10.36
N GLY A 468 4.95 -18.03 -10.15
CA GLY A 468 4.89 -17.01 -11.20
C GLY A 468 3.76 -17.20 -12.19
N SER A 469 2.69 -17.89 -11.80
CA SER A 469 1.48 -18.13 -12.58
C SER A 469 0.27 -18.24 -11.66
N VAL A 470 -0.88 -17.83 -12.17
CA VAL A 470 -2.19 -18.02 -11.52
C VAL A 470 -2.79 -19.40 -11.73
N ASP A 471 -2.21 -20.19 -12.66
CA ASP A 471 -2.71 -21.52 -12.98
C ASP A 471 -2.44 -22.50 -11.85
N GLY A 472 -3.47 -23.27 -11.49
CA GLY A 472 -3.39 -24.29 -10.45
C GLY A 472 -3.14 -23.73 -9.03
N LEU A 473 -3.42 -22.46 -8.78
CA LEU A 473 -3.45 -21.90 -7.42
C LEU A 473 -4.58 -22.55 -6.62
N ASP A 474 -4.23 -23.12 -5.47
CA ASP A 474 -5.20 -23.60 -4.49
C ASP A 474 -5.85 -22.41 -3.79
N THR A 475 -7.14 -22.21 -4.02
CA THR A 475 -7.94 -21.13 -3.45
C THR A 475 -9.09 -21.63 -2.57
N ASP A 476 -9.10 -22.90 -2.19
CA ASP A 476 -10.22 -23.54 -1.45
C ASP A 476 -10.46 -22.86 -0.10
N CYS A 477 -9.39 -22.38 0.56
CA CYS A 477 -9.51 -21.68 1.85
C CYS A 477 -10.32 -20.35 1.79
N VAL A 478 -10.57 -19.80 0.60
CA VAL A 478 -11.36 -18.56 0.46
C VAL A 478 -12.77 -18.78 1.01
N GLY A 479 -13.36 -19.96 0.78
CA GLY A 479 -14.67 -20.31 1.26
C GLY A 479 -14.79 -20.41 2.79
N ASP A 480 -13.67 -20.51 3.51
CA ASP A 480 -13.64 -20.69 4.96
C ASP A 480 -13.45 -19.37 5.74
N VAL A 481 -13.18 -18.26 5.05
CA VAL A 481 -12.96 -16.97 5.70
C VAL A 481 -14.26 -16.45 6.30
N ARG A 482 -14.23 -16.07 7.55
CA ARG A 482 -15.37 -15.53 8.31
C ARG A 482 -14.96 -14.27 9.06
N ARG A 483 -15.91 -13.38 9.29
CA ARG A 483 -15.68 -12.22 10.14
C ARG A 483 -15.65 -12.63 11.63
N PRO A 484 -14.93 -11.86 12.47
CA PRO A 484 -15.06 -12.03 13.93
C PRO A 484 -16.48 -11.62 14.40
N PRO A 485 -16.97 -12.15 15.53
CA PRO A 485 -18.22 -11.73 16.14
C PRO A 485 -18.16 -10.26 16.56
N PHE A 486 -19.33 -9.59 16.65
CA PHE A 486 -19.40 -8.22 17.15
C PHE A 486 -19.09 -8.13 18.63
N PHE A 487 -18.42 -7.06 19.03
CA PHE A 487 -18.17 -6.74 20.43
C PHE A 487 -19.45 -6.17 21.04
N LEU A 488 -20.00 -6.85 22.04
CA LEU A 488 -21.17 -6.38 22.78
C LEU A 488 -20.79 -5.43 23.91
N THR A 489 -19.54 -5.50 24.35
CA THR A 489 -18.92 -4.62 25.36
C THR A 489 -17.51 -4.24 24.91
N PRO A 490 -16.87 -3.22 25.52
CA PRO A 490 -15.45 -2.96 25.27
C PRO A 490 -14.49 -4.14 25.58
N ALA A 491 -14.99 -5.15 26.32
CA ALA A 491 -14.20 -6.33 26.68
C ALA A 491 -14.27 -7.46 25.62
N GLY A 492 -15.21 -7.39 24.67
CA GLY A 492 -15.33 -8.41 23.62
C GLY A 492 -16.78 -8.83 23.30
N PRO A 493 -16.91 -9.88 22.46
CA PRO A 493 -18.19 -10.52 22.16
C PRO A 493 -18.72 -11.28 23.39
N ASP A 494 -19.96 -11.80 23.30
CA ASP A 494 -20.52 -12.63 24.35
C ASP A 494 -19.75 -13.99 24.44
N PRO A 495 -19.15 -14.31 25.59
CA PRO A 495 -18.41 -15.56 25.73
C PRO A 495 -19.28 -16.83 25.60
N SER A 496 -20.61 -16.72 25.71
CA SER A 496 -21.54 -17.86 25.55
C SER A 496 -21.76 -18.28 24.09
N GLU A 497 -21.43 -17.43 23.08
CA GLU A 497 -21.59 -17.76 21.66
C GLU A 497 -20.36 -18.47 21.04
N GLY A 498 -19.22 -18.50 21.72
CA GLY A 498 -17.99 -19.11 21.22
C GLY A 498 -17.99 -20.64 21.14
N ASP A 499 -18.97 -21.32 21.69
CA ASP A 499 -18.97 -22.80 21.85
C ASP A 499 -19.87 -23.56 20.86
N SER A 500 -20.60 -22.86 19.98
CA SER A 500 -21.55 -23.51 19.06
C SER A 500 -21.00 -23.88 17.68
N SER A 501 -19.78 -23.49 17.32
CA SER A 501 -19.14 -23.76 16.02
C SER A 501 -17.98 -24.78 16.04
N ALA A 502 -17.69 -25.37 17.21
CA ALA A 502 -16.67 -26.42 17.36
C ALA A 502 -17.31 -27.81 17.44
N LYS A 503 -18.14 -28.20 16.46
CA LYS A 503 -18.57 -29.58 16.25
C LYS A 503 -18.46 -29.97 14.80
#